data_a00b33113f9d594be3d8931818dfb743
#
_entry.id   a00b33113f9d594be3d8931818dfb743
#
_cell.length_a   1.000
_cell.length_b   1.000
_cell.length_c   1.000
_cell.angle_alpha   90.00
_cell.angle_beta   90.00
_cell.angle_gamma   90.00
#
_symmetry.space_group_name_H-M   'P 1'
#
loop_
_entity.id
_entity.type
_entity.pdbx_description
1 polymer ?
#
loop_
_entity_poly.entity_id
_entity_poly.type
_entity_poly.pdbx_seq_one_letter_code
_entity_poly.pdbx_strand_id
1 'polypeptide(L)'
;MLQQTQVKTVVPYFFKFTKKCKTIEALSKSNDKEILKMWEGLGYYRRARNLLACCKTLVKNHKSKLPNSIVEIKKLPGIGDYTANALLGLVYNEPRIAVDGNVKRVFSRNLNIKEKNIKFDKLIEKNKKKLFSTNRNADFVEALMEFGALICKPKNPKCFTCCLNKTCKYFKSDKKIKNIRNKMIKNKNYDIFCYINKKKQIALTKNNQISFLKNFNLPEIKEANSFTKDQNWKFLKNYKNSISNLKLNINLYYKFSNKLPSKYNWYSLNDNKEFVPSFTKKILRQVSTLF
;
A
#
# COMPACT_ATOMS: atom_id res chain seq x y z
N MET A 1 -6.51 2.50 4.89
CA MET A 1 -6.58 1.55 3.77
C MET A 1 -6.30 2.18 2.40
N LEU A 2 -6.77 3.37 2.11
CA LEU A 2 -6.64 4.06 0.80
C LEU A 2 -5.22 4.50 0.41
N GLN A 3 -4.25 4.47 1.30
CA GLN A 3 -2.85 4.77 0.97
C GLN A 3 -2.36 3.84 -0.16
N GLN A 4 -2.14 4.39 -1.37
CA GLN A 4 -1.69 3.66 -2.56
C GLN A 4 -2.57 2.46 -2.98
N THR A 5 -3.84 2.45 -2.59
CA THR A 5 -4.81 1.43 -2.98
C THR A 5 -6.06 2.10 -3.53
N GLN A 6 -6.62 1.59 -4.63
CA GLN A 6 -7.81 2.15 -5.26
C GLN A 6 -9.05 1.94 -4.37
N VAL A 7 -9.99 2.88 -4.37
CA VAL A 7 -11.23 2.85 -3.59
C VAL A 7 -11.99 1.54 -3.85
N LYS A 8 -12.21 1.17 -5.09
CA LYS A 8 -12.91 -0.07 -5.48
C LYS A 8 -12.33 -1.33 -4.81
N THR A 9 -11.01 -1.37 -4.64
CA THR A 9 -10.33 -2.49 -3.95
C THR A 9 -10.53 -2.43 -2.45
N VAL A 10 -10.60 -1.23 -1.85
CA VAL A 10 -10.69 -1.04 -0.40
C VAL A 10 -12.09 -1.32 0.14
N VAL A 11 -13.14 -0.97 -0.61
CA VAL A 11 -14.54 -1.06 -0.14
C VAL A 11 -14.90 -2.39 0.54
N PRO A 12 -14.67 -3.58 -0.05
CA PRO A 12 -15.00 -4.84 0.60
C PRO A 12 -14.22 -5.10 1.89
N TYR A 13 -12.98 -4.60 1.97
CA TYR A 13 -12.17 -4.70 3.19
C TYR A 13 -12.66 -3.75 4.28
N PHE A 14 -13.06 -2.55 3.90
CA PHE A 14 -13.64 -1.59 4.84
C PHE A 14 -14.86 -2.16 5.54
N PHE A 15 -15.81 -2.71 4.80
CA PHE A 15 -16.99 -3.36 5.38
C PHE A 15 -16.63 -4.56 6.26
N LYS A 16 -15.66 -5.39 5.85
CA LYS A 16 -15.19 -6.50 6.66
C LYS A 16 -14.59 -6.04 8.00
N PHE A 17 -13.81 -4.97 7.97
CA PHE A 17 -13.20 -4.40 9.17
C PHE A 17 -14.23 -3.79 10.10
N THR A 18 -15.13 -2.95 9.59
CA THR A 18 -16.15 -2.26 10.40
C THR A 18 -17.17 -3.24 10.98
N LYS A 19 -17.49 -4.34 10.28
CA LYS A 19 -18.32 -5.42 10.80
C LYS A 19 -17.65 -6.15 11.96
N LYS A 20 -16.35 -6.44 11.89
CA LYS A 20 -15.61 -7.19 12.92
C LYS A 20 -15.14 -6.31 14.07
N CYS A 21 -14.70 -5.10 13.79
CA CYS A 21 -14.12 -4.17 14.75
C CYS A 21 -14.86 -2.83 14.66
N LYS A 22 -15.90 -2.67 15.45
CA LYS A 22 -16.75 -1.46 15.43
C LYS A 22 -16.10 -0.25 16.09
N THR A 23 -15.12 -0.44 16.96
CA THR A 23 -14.45 0.62 17.72
C THR A 23 -12.92 0.45 17.70
N ILE A 24 -12.21 1.51 18.08
CA ILE A 24 -10.75 1.50 18.24
C ILE A 24 -10.32 0.45 19.28
N GLU A 25 -11.07 0.35 20.38
CA GLU A 25 -10.83 -0.63 21.46
C GLU A 25 -10.98 -2.06 20.94
N ALA A 26 -12.02 -2.33 20.17
CA ALA A 26 -12.25 -3.65 19.60
C ALA A 26 -11.08 -4.05 18.67
N LEU A 27 -10.60 -3.11 17.85
CA LEU A 27 -9.47 -3.37 16.98
C LEU A 27 -8.15 -3.51 17.76
N SER A 28 -7.95 -2.74 18.83
CA SER A 28 -6.73 -2.81 19.64
C SER A 28 -6.53 -4.17 20.33
N LYS A 29 -7.60 -4.89 20.60
CA LYS A 29 -7.58 -6.24 21.20
C LYS A 29 -7.17 -7.33 20.19
N SER A 30 -7.17 -7.04 18.91
CA SER A 30 -6.72 -7.99 17.87
C SER A 30 -5.22 -8.28 18.00
N ASN A 31 -4.83 -9.47 17.54
CA ASN A 31 -3.41 -9.83 17.39
C ASN A 31 -2.92 -9.63 15.94
N ASP A 32 -1.61 -9.78 15.74
CA ASP A 32 -0.96 -9.56 14.43
C ASP A 32 -1.50 -10.53 13.34
N LYS A 33 -1.77 -11.79 13.74
CA LYS A 33 -2.30 -12.80 12.80
C LYS A 33 -3.72 -12.44 12.31
N GLU A 34 -4.57 -12.00 13.22
CA GLU A 34 -5.94 -11.62 12.91
C GLU A 34 -6.03 -10.41 11.98
N ILE A 35 -5.26 -9.34 12.28
CA ILE A 35 -5.29 -8.14 11.44
C ILE A 35 -4.71 -8.42 10.05
N LEU A 36 -3.64 -9.21 9.96
CA LEU A 36 -3.06 -9.62 8.68
C LEU A 36 -4.03 -10.48 7.87
N LYS A 37 -4.80 -11.36 8.53
CA LYS A 37 -5.83 -12.18 7.88
C LYS A 37 -6.98 -11.33 7.33
N MET A 38 -7.43 -10.31 8.08
CA MET A 38 -8.42 -9.36 7.59
C MET A 38 -7.91 -8.51 6.41
N TRP A 39 -6.61 -8.22 6.39
CA TRP A 39 -5.95 -7.40 5.37
C TRP A 39 -5.48 -8.18 4.15
N GLU A 40 -5.65 -9.51 4.18
CA GLU A 40 -5.12 -10.40 3.15
C GLU A 40 -5.63 -10.04 1.76
N GLY A 41 -4.71 -9.76 0.83
CA GLY A 41 -5.04 -9.33 -0.53
C GLY A 41 -4.79 -7.84 -0.81
N LEU A 42 -4.86 -6.94 0.18
CA LEU A 42 -4.60 -5.51 -0.01
C LEU A 42 -3.12 -5.17 -0.24
N GLY A 43 -2.20 -6.06 0.18
CA GLY A 43 -0.77 -5.79 0.13
C GLY A 43 -0.29 -4.70 1.10
N TYR A 44 1.01 -4.37 1.04
CA TYR A 44 1.62 -3.38 1.96
C TYR A 44 1.25 -3.63 3.42
N TYR A 45 1.43 -4.86 3.89
CA TYR A 45 1.01 -5.36 5.20
C TYR A 45 1.52 -4.56 6.41
N ARG A 46 2.59 -3.77 6.23
CA ARG A 46 3.05 -2.81 7.24
C ARG A 46 1.95 -1.82 7.63
N ARG A 47 1.04 -1.47 6.70
CA ARG A 47 -0.08 -0.58 7.00
C ARG A 47 -1.06 -1.22 7.99
N ALA A 48 -1.33 -2.52 7.87
CA ALA A 48 -2.18 -3.25 8.81
C ALA A 48 -1.57 -3.28 10.21
N ARG A 49 -0.28 -3.58 10.30
CA ARG A 49 0.46 -3.57 11.58
C ARG A 49 0.51 -2.18 12.20
N ASN A 50 0.76 -1.15 11.39
CA ASN A 50 0.74 0.23 11.86
C ASN A 50 -0.65 0.65 12.34
N LEU A 51 -1.72 0.22 11.66
CA LEU A 51 -3.09 0.49 12.11
C LEU A 51 -3.36 -0.15 13.47
N LEU A 52 -2.99 -1.41 13.66
CA LEU A 52 -3.11 -2.09 14.96
C LEU A 52 -2.30 -1.40 16.05
N ALA A 53 -1.04 -1.07 15.78
CA ALA A 53 -0.17 -0.37 16.72
C ALA A 53 -0.73 1.02 17.07
N CYS A 54 -1.26 1.75 16.08
CA CYS A 54 -1.91 3.03 16.27
C CYS A 54 -3.13 2.90 17.21
N CYS A 55 -4.01 1.92 16.98
CA CYS A 55 -5.16 1.70 17.86
C CYS A 55 -4.74 1.35 19.30
N LYS A 56 -3.72 0.50 19.48
CA LYS A 56 -3.16 0.19 20.81
C LYS A 56 -2.62 1.43 21.51
N THR A 57 -1.91 2.30 20.77
CA THR A 57 -1.39 3.56 21.31
C THR A 57 -2.53 4.51 21.70
N LEU A 58 -3.57 4.62 20.87
CA LEU A 58 -4.75 5.45 21.16
C LEU A 58 -5.48 4.99 22.44
N VAL A 59 -5.68 3.68 22.58
CA VAL A 59 -6.31 3.13 23.80
C VAL A 59 -5.44 3.41 25.03
N LYS A 60 -4.15 3.15 24.92
CA LYS A 60 -3.23 3.28 26.07
C LYS A 60 -3.01 4.74 26.51
N ASN A 61 -2.81 5.66 25.54
CA ASN A 61 -2.29 7.00 25.83
C ASN A 61 -3.31 8.13 25.58
N HIS A 62 -4.41 7.85 24.86
CA HIS A 62 -5.33 8.90 24.38
C HIS A 62 -6.79 8.60 24.66
N LYS A 63 -7.09 7.70 25.62
CA LYS A 63 -8.48 7.33 26.00
C LYS A 63 -9.34 6.95 24.78
N SER A 64 -8.75 6.22 23.83
CA SER A 64 -9.37 5.81 22.55
C SER A 64 -9.83 6.96 21.65
N LYS A 65 -9.38 8.17 21.87
CA LYS A 65 -9.70 9.34 21.04
C LYS A 65 -8.50 9.72 20.18
N LEU A 66 -8.77 10.15 18.95
CA LEU A 66 -7.72 10.68 18.10
C LEU A 66 -7.30 12.07 18.65
N PRO A 67 -5.99 12.35 18.83
CA PRO A 67 -5.55 13.70 19.20
C PRO A 67 -5.91 14.75 18.13
N ASN A 68 -6.14 15.99 18.54
CA ASN A 68 -6.41 17.11 17.63
C ASN A 68 -5.17 17.99 17.36
N SER A 69 -4.01 17.62 17.92
CA SER A 69 -2.74 18.31 17.67
C SER A 69 -1.91 17.61 16.61
N ILE A 70 -1.37 18.37 15.64
CA ILE A 70 -0.48 17.83 14.59
C ILE A 70 0.74 17.12 15.18
N VAL A 71 1.27 17.64 16.29
CA VAL A 71 2.44 17.07 16.99
C VAL A 71 2.09 15.70 17.57
N GLU A 72 0.96 15.59 18.25
CA GLU A 72 0.51 14.34 18.87
C GLU A 72 0.09 13.30 17.84
N ILE A 73 -0.65 13.71 16.80
CA ILE A 73 -1.06 12.81 15.70
C ILE A 73 0.16 12.19 15.01
N LYS A 74 1.22 12.97 14.77
CA LYS A 74 2.43 12.48 14.10
C LYS A 74 3.25 11.50 14.95
N LYS A 75 3.06 11.45 16.25
CA LYS A 75 3.67 10.43 17.13
C LYS A 75 3.01 9.06 16.98
N LEU A 76 1.80 8.99 16.41
CA LEU A 76 1.07 7.74 16.25
C LEU A 76 1.71 6.84 15.17
N PRO A 77 1.80 5.52 15.41
CA PRO A 77 2.40 4.58 14.46
C PRO A 77 1.77 4.64 13.07
N GLY A 78 2.61 4.83 12.04
CA GLY A 78 2.19 4.84 10.64
C GLY A 78 1.55 6.14 10.15
N ILE A 79 1.56 7.20 10.94
CA ILE A 79 1.05 8.51 10.58
C ILE A 79 2.21 9.44 10.23
N GLY A 80 2.30 9.81 8.95
CA GLY A 80 3.19 10.85 8.44
C GLY A 80 2.44 12.15 8.17
N ASP A 81 3.14 13.16 7.64
CA ASP A 81 2.58 14.50 7.36
C ASP A 81 1.29 14.46 6.56
N TYR A 82 1.25 13.67 5.48
CA TYR A 82 0.05 13.51 4.66
C TYR A 82 -1.14 13.01 5.49
N THR A 83 -0.97 11.92 6.24
CA THR A 83 -2.07 11.32 7.00
C THR A 83 -2.50 12.20 8.15
N ALA A 84 -1.56 12.88 8.82
CA ALA A 84 -1.87 13.80 9.90
C ALA A 84 -2.70 14.98 9.39
N ASN A 85 -2.31 15.62 8.28
CA ASN A 85 -3.08 16.71 7.69
C ASN A 85 -4.46 16.24 7.18
N ALA A 86 -4.57 15.01 6.63
CA ALA A 86 -5.85 14.43 6.23
C ALA A 86 -6.78 14.25 7.44
N LEU A 87 -6.28 13.70 8.54
CA LEU A 87 -7.07 13.49 9.74
C LEU A 87 -7.54 14.82 10.36
N LEU A 88 -6.65 15.79 10.48
CA LEU A 88 -7.01 17.11 11.03
C LEU A 88 -8.01 17.85 10.13
N GLY A 89 -7.83 17.79 8.81
CA GLY A 89 -8.75 18.42 7.87
C GLY A 89 -10.12 17.76 7.83
N LEU A 90 -10.17 16.42 7.73
CA LEU A 90 -11.42 15.69 7.54
C LEU A 90 -12.19 15.43 8.84
N VAL A 91 -11.48 15.16 9.96
CA VAL A 91 -12.13 14.80 11.23
C VAL A 91 -12.36 16.01 12.12
N TYR A 92 -11.39 16.94 12.15
CA TYR A 92 -11.45 18.12 13.01
C TYR A 92 -11.81 19.41 12.27
N ASN A 93 -12.10 19.32 10.98
CA ASN A 93 -12.43 20.47 10.13
C ASN A 93 -11.37 21.60 10.18
N GLU A 94 -10.09 21.24 10.43
CA GLU A 94 -9.01 22.20 10.42
C GLU A 94 -8.67 22.67 9.00
N PRO A 95 -8.21 23.93 8.81
CA PRO A 95 -7.80 24.48 7.52
C PRO A 95 -6.44 23.90 7.09
N ARG A 96 -6.43 22.61 6.70
CA ARG A 96 -5.26 21.82 6.30
C ARG A 96 -5.54 21.03 5.04
N ILE A 97 -4.54 20.90 4.19
CA ILE A 97 -4.61 20.11 2.97
C ILE A 97 -3.66 18.91 3.07
N ALA A 98 -4.18 17.73 2.86
CA ALA A 98 -3.38 16.53 2.68
C ALA A 98 -2.82 16.50 1.24
N VAL A 99 -1.56 16.85 1.08
CA VAL A 99 -0.92 17.01 -0.23
C VAL A 99 -0.47 15.66 -0.78
N ASP A 100 -1.39 14.98 -1.47
CA ASP A 100 -1.11 13.73 -2.20
C ASP A 100 -0.71 14.01 -3.66
N GLY A 101 -0.57 12.94 -4.44
CA GLY A 101 -0.27 13.06 -5.87
C GLY A 101 -1.39 13.66 -6.71
N ASN A 102 -2.64 13.59 -6.26
CA ASN A 102 -3.78 14.21 -6.94
C ASN A 102 -3.76 15.72 -6.71
N VAL A 103 -3.63 16.11 -5.45
CA VAL A 103 -3.52 17.52 -5.04
C VAL A 103 -2.31 18.19 -5.71
N LYS A 104 -1.13 17.56 -5.69
CA LYS A 104 0.08 18.07 -6.38
C LYS A 104 -0.20 18.32 -7.85
N ARG A 105 -0.86 17.41 -8.53
CA ARG A 105 -1.19 17.54 -9.95
C ARG A 105 -2.18 18.68 -10.21
N VAL A 106 -3.21 18.83 -9.38
CA VAL A 106 -4.19 19.91 -9.49
C VAL A 106 -3.49 21.26 -9.40
N PHE A 107 -2.73 21.50 -8.34
CA PHE A 107 -1.99 22.77 -8.16
C PHE A 107 -0.97 22.99 -9.26
N SER A 108 -0.20 21.98 -9.63
CA SER A 108 0.79 22.05 -10.69
C SER A 108 0.18 22.49 -12.03
N ARG A 109 -0.96 21.93 -12.40
CA ARG A 109 -1.68 22.31 -13.62
C ARG A 109 -2.35 23.67 -13.50
N ASN A 110 -3.02 23.95 -12.39
CA ASN A 110 -3.66 25.25 -12.19
C ASN A 110 -2.66 26.39 -12.34
N LEU A 111 -1.44 26.22 -11.79
CA LEU A 111 -0.37 27.21 -11.88
C LEU A 111 0.50 27.08 -13.15
N ASN A 112 0.39 26.00 -13.92
CA ASN A 112 1.28 25.60 -15.00
C ASN A 112 2.77 25.55 -14.60
N ILE A 113 3.05 25.05 -13.41
CA ILE A 113 4.39 24.90 -12.83
C ILE A 113 4.68 23.42 -12.57
N LYS A 114 5.88 22.93 -12.90
CA LYS A 114 6.28 21.53 -12.61
C LYS A 114 6.20 21.25 -11.10
N GLU A 115 5.65 20.09 -10.73
CA GLU A 115 5.45 19.66 -9.31
C GLU A 115 6.72 19.87 -8.45
N LYS A 116 7.90 19.53 -8.96
CA LYS A 116 9.18 19.66 -8.26
C LYS A 116 9.59 21.09 -7.91
N ASN A 117 9.02 22.06 -8.60
CA ASN A 117 9.31 23.49 -8.43
C ASN A 117 8.31 24.18 -7.46
N ILE A 118 7.32 23.43 -6.95
CA ILE A 118 6.32 23.97 -6.04
C ILE A 118 6.67 23.55 -4.61
N LYS A 119 6.86 24.54 -3.73
CA LYS A 119 6.93 24.36 -2.29
C LYS A 119 5.49 24.39 -1.73
N PHE A 120 4.83 23.22 -1.69
CA PHE A 120 3.39 23.13 -1.40
C PHE A 120 3.03 23.70 -0.03
N ASP A 121 3.83 23.47 1.00
CA ASP A 121 3.55 23.99 2.35
C ASP A 121 3.52 25.53 2.35
N LYS A 122 4.52 26.17 1.71
CA LYS A 122 4.56 27.63 1.57
C LYS A 122 3.42 28.16 0.70
N LEU A 123 3.06 27.44 -0.37
CA LEU A 123 1.97 27.82 -1.25
C LEU A 123 0.62 27.79 -0.51
N ILE A 124 0.37 26.75 0.25
CA ILE A 124 -0.86 26.56 1.02
C ILE A 124 -0.93 27.64 2.11
N GLU A 125 0.13 27.83 2.87
CA GLU A 125 0.15 28.81 3.95
C GLU A 125 -0.07 30.24 3.44
N LYS A 126 0.60 30.63 2.35
CA LYS A 126 0.41 31.92 1.72
C LYS A 126 -1.04 32.19 1.25
N ASN A 127 -1.73 31.12 0.82
CA ASN A 127 -3.09 31.23 0.27
C ASN A 127 -4.16 30.72 1.24
N LYS A 128 -3.83 30.48 2.50
CA LYS A 128 -4.70 29.83 3.48
C LYS A 128 -6.06 30.49 3.61
N LYS A 129 -6.11 31.82 3.76
CA LYS A 129 -7.35 32.58 3.84
C LYS A 129 -8.26 32.43 2.62
N LYS A 130 -7.68 32.33 1.41
CA LYS A 130 -8.44 32.12 0.16
C LYS A 130 -8.91 30.67 -0.01
N LEU A 131 -8.08 29.71 0.37
CA LEU A 131 -8.37 28.27 0.25
C LEU A 131 -9.44 27.84 1.25
N PHE A 132 -9.43 28.45 2.44
CA PHE A 132 -10.32 28.14 3.54
C PHE A 132 -11.18 29.36 3.90
N SER A 133 -11.88 29.88 2.90
CA SER A 133 -12.75 31.08 3.07
C SER A 133 -14.09 30.74 3.72
N THR A 134 -14.42 29.49 3.91
CA THR A 134 -15.65 29.02 4.56
C THR A 134 -15.32 28.11 5.73
N ASN A 135 -16.28 27.86 6.62
CA ASN A 135 -16.13 26.91 7.73
C ASN A 135 -16.28 25.43 7.30
N ARG A 136 -16.34 25.16 5.99
CA ARG A 136 -16.49 23.81 5.42
C ARG A 136 -15.13 23.24 4.96
N ASN A 137 -14.13 23.27 5.85
CA ASN A 137 -12.77 22.87 5.50
C ASN A 137 -12.69 21.37 5.16
N ALA A 138 -13.42 20.52 5.88
CA ALA A 138 -13.46 19.08 5.63
C ALA A 138 -13.99 18.78 4.22
N ASP A 139 -15.10 19.40 3.83
CA ASP A 139 -15.68 19.25 2.49
C ASP A 139 -14.71 19.73 1.40
N PHE A 140 -14.01 20.84 1.64
CA PHE A 140 -13.00 21.33 0.70
C PHE A 140 -11.84 20.36 0.52
N VAL A 141 -11.33 19.78 1.60
CA VAL A 141 -10.23 18.79 1.56
C VAL A 141 -10.68 17.55 0.79
N GLU A 142 -11.87 17.02 1.07
CA GLU A 142 -12.44 15.89 0.36
C GLU A 142 -12.65 16.19 -1.12
N ALA A 143 -13.32 17.29 -1.42
CA ALA A 143 -13.56 17.75 -2.79
C ALA A 143 -12.27 17.92 -3.59
N LEU A 144 -11.21 18.44 -2.99
CA LEU A 144 -9.91 18.61 -3.65
C LEU A 144 -9.26 17.27 -4.01
N MET A 145 -9.36 16.27 -3.14
CA MET A 145 -8.87 14.90 -3.41
C MET A 145 -9.67 14.25 -4.54
N GLU A 146 -11.01 14.32 -4.48
CA GLU A 146 -11.89 13.77 -5.49
C GLU A 146 -11.75 14.47 -6.82
N PHE A 147 -11.65 15.80 -6.83
CA PHE A 147 -11.41 16.60 -8.03
C PHE A 147 -10.17 16.11 -8.79
N GLY A 148 -9.08 15.84 -8.07
CA GLY A 148 -7.89 15.26 -8.67
C GLY A 148 -8.10 13.84 -9.20
N ALA A 149 -8.95 13.04 -8.56
CA ALA A 149 -9.22 11.67 -8.96
C ALA A 149 -10.20 11.57 -10.15
N LEU A 150 -11.23 12.41 -10.18
CA LEU A 150 -12.38 12.28 -11.08
C LEU A 150 -12.35 13.24 -12.27
N ILE A 151 -11.87 14.49 -12.06
CA ILE A 151 -11.87 15.58 -13.05
C ILE A 151 -10.47 15.80 -13.59
N CYS A 152 -9.52 16.24 -12.75
CA CYS A 152 -8.15 16.56 -13.15
C CYS A 152 -7.29 15.29 -13.21
N LYS A 153 -7.72 14.29 -13.99
CA LYS A 153 -7.08 12.97 -14.10
C LYS A 153 -5.63 13.07 -14.62
N PRO A 154 -4.77 12.08 -14.33
CA PRO A 154 -3.41 12.02 -14.89
C PRO A 154 -3.41 12.01 -16.42
N LYS A 155 -4.23 11.16 -17.01
CA LYS A 155 -4.47 11.05 -18.46
C LYS A 155 -5.89 11.54 -18.77
N ASN A 156 -6.07 12.23 -19.88
CA ASN A 156 -7.34 12.72 -20.37
C ASN A 156 -8.17 13.47 -19.30
N PRO A 157 -7.65 14.58 -18.73
CA PRO A 157 -8.39 15.38 -17.78
C PRO A 157 -9.63 15.98 -18.43
N LYS A 158 -10.72 16.11 -17.69
CA LYS A 158 -11.99 16.67 -18.15
C LYS A 158 -11.97 18.21 -18.10
N CYS A 159 -11.08 18.83 -18.87
CA CYS A 159 -10.84 20.29 -18.79
C CYS A 159 -12.03 21.15 -19.20
N PHE A 160 -12.81 20.73 -20.18
CA PHE A 160 -13.96 21.51 -20.69
C PHE A 160 -15.10 21.62 -19.67
N THR A 161 -15.30 20.57 -18.85
CA THR A 161 -16.31 20.56 -17.77
C THR A 161 -15.74 20.90 -16.41
N CYS A 162 -14.48 21.36 -16.36
CA CYS A 162 -13.77 21.64 -15.13
C CYS A 162 -14.16 23.03 -14.58
N CYS A 163 -14.57 23.11 -13.31
CA CYS A 163 -14.91 24.39 -12.67
C CYS A 163 -13.74 25.39 -12.60
N LEU A 164 -12.50 24.92 -12.73
CA LEU A 164 -11.30 25.76 -12.75
C LEU A 164 -10.83 26.14 -14.16
N ASN A 165 -11.55 25.76 -15.23
CA ASN A 165 -11.07 25.99 -16.60
C ASN A 165 -10.78 27.45 -16.92
N LYS A 166 -11.62 28.38 -16.41
CA LYS A 166 -11.46 29.84 -16.61
C LYS A 166 -10.20 30.41 -15.95
N THR A 167 -9.64 29.77 -14.93
CA THR A 167 -8.46 30.23 -14.17
C THR A 167 -7.24 29.35 -14.35
N CYS A 168 -7.41 28.15 -14.91
CA CYS A 168 -6.35 27.15 -15.03
C CYS A 168 -5.32 27.54 -16.10
N LYS A 169 -4.11 27.91 -15.67
CA LYS A 169 -3.02 28.29 -16.56
C LYS A 169 -2.57 27.18 -17.49
N TYR A 170 -2.62 25.91 -17.05
CA TYR A 170 -2.35 24.76 -17.90
C TYR A 170 -3.34 24.63 -19.07
N PHE A 171 -4.63 24.86 -18.81
CA PHE A 171 -5.67 24.76 -19.84
C PHE A 171 -5.53 25.85 -20.90
N LYS A 172 -5.20 27.08 -20.45
CA LYS A 172 -5.04 28.27 -21.31
C LYS A 172 -3.70 28.35 -22.03
N SER A 173 -2.70 27.57 -21.61
CA SER A 173 -1.34 27.68 -22.13
C SER A 173 -1.12 26.77 -23.33
N ASP A 174 -0.44 27.28 -24.37
CA ASP A 174 0.06 26.51 -25.50
C ASP A 174 1.27 25.65 -25.08
N LYS A 175 2.11 26.14 -24.17
CA LYS A 175 3.24 25.41 -23.58
C LYS A 175 2.86 24.72 -22.29
N LYS A 176 2.23 23.55 -22.41
CA LYS A 176 1.81 22.76 -21.26
C LYS A 176 2.96 22.05 -20.56
N ILE A 177 2.98 22.12 -19.23
CA ILE A 177 3.94 21.32 -18.43
C ILE A 177 3.73 19.82 -18.67
N LYS A 178 4.82 19.09 -18.82
CA LYS A 178 4.83 17.64 -18.83
C LYS A 178 5.39 17.16 -17.48
N ASN A 179 4.51 16.68 -16.60
CA ASN A 179 4.92 16.00 -15.36
C ASN A 179 5.16 14.53 -15.68
N ILE A 180 6.37 14.21 -16.15
CA ILE A 180 6.76 12.83 -16.40
C ILE A 180 7.13 12.22 -15.04
N ARG A 181 6.24 11.39 -14.49
CA ARG A 181 6.59 10.50 -13.39
C ARG A 181 7.22 9.25 -13.98
N ASN A 182 8.50 9.28 -14.25
CA ASN A 182 9.25 8.06 -14.50
C ASN A 182 9.35 7.31 -13.17
N LYS A 183 8.42 6.39 -12.91
CA LYS A 183 8.68 5.37 -11.90
C LYS A 183 9.86 4.56 -12.40
N MET A 184 11.01 4.68 -11.75
CA MET A 184 12.12 3.76 -12.01
C MET A 184 11.63 2.34 -11.69
N ILE A 185 11.43 1.57 -12.76
CA ILE A 185 11.10 0.15 -12.66
C ILE A 185 12.41 -0.58 -12.42
N LYS A 186 12.51 -1.31 -11.31
CA LYS A 186 13.65 -2.16 -11.01
C LYS A 186 13.30 -3.59 -11.39
N ASN A 187 14.09 -4.20 -12.24
CA ASN A 187 14.00 -5.62 -12.55
C ASN A 187 14.83 -6.40 -11.54
N LYS A 188 14.27 -7.48 -11.01
CA LYS A 188 14.93 -8.41 -10.10
C LYS A 188 14.66 -9.84 -10.55
N ASN A 189 15.68 -10.68 -10.49
CA ASN A 189 15.60 -12.09 -10.84
C ASN A 189 15.76 -12.92 -9.56
N TYR A 190 14.86 -13.87 -9.35
CA TYR A 190 14.87 -14.75 -8.19
C TYR A 190 14.67 -16.21 -8.59
N ASP A 191 15.38 -17.07 -7.87
CA ASP A 191 15.15 -18.52 -7.88
C ASP A 191 14.38 -18.90 -6.60
N ILE A 192 13.27 -19.64 -6.75
CA ILE A 192 12.42 -20.07 -5.66
C ILE A 192 12.39 -21.60 -5.60
N PHE A 193 12.67 -22.14 -4.44
CA PHE A 193 12.83 -23.56 -4.19
C PHE A 193 11.71 -24.08 -3.29
N CYS A 194 10.87 -24.97 -3.82
CA CYS A 194 9.70 -25.51 -3.15
C CYS A 194 9.91 -26.99 -2.77
N TYR A 195 10.07 -27.28 -1.49
CA TYR A 195 9.96 -28.65 -1.00
C TYR A 195 8.51 -29.07 -0.95
N ILE A 196 8.21 -30.27 -1.42
CA ILE A 196 6.86 -30.84 -1.49
C ILE A 196 6.89 -32.21 -0.84
N ASN A 197 5.92 -32.55 0.01
CA ASN A 197 5.79 -33.88 0.61
C ASN A 197 4.67 -34.71 -0.04
N LYS A 198 4.59 -36.00 0.34
CA LYS A 198 3.55 -36.91 -0.13
C LYS A 198 2.13 -36.51 0.24
N LYS A 199 1.95 -35.63 1.27
CA LYS A 199 0.66 -35.09 1.69
C LYS A 199 0.28 -33.81 0.89
N LYS A 200 0.98 -33.48 -0.20
CA LYS A 200 0.76 -32.29 -1.03
C LYS A 200 0.93 -30.98 -0.27
N GLN A 201 1.78 -30.96 0.76
CA GLN A 201 2.14 -29.77 1.52
C GLN A 201 3.45 -29.18 0.96
N ILE A 202 3.57 -27.86 1.06
CA ILE A 202 4.74 -27.11 0.61
C ILE A 202 5.44 -26.50 1.83
N ALA A 203 6.76 -26.60 1.85
CA ALA A 203 7.56 -26.05 2.93
C ALA A 203 7.69 -24.53 2.84
N LEU A 204 7.39 -23.84 3.92
CA LEU A 204 7.56 -22.39 4.07
C LEU A 204 8.51 -22.08 5.21
N THR A 205 9.28 -21.01 5.05
CA THR A 205 10.18 -20.48 6.09
C THR A 205 10.00 -18.97 6.19
N LYS A 206 10.35 -18.42 7.35
CA LYS A 206 10.32 -16.96 7.59
C LYS A 206 11.38 -16.28 6.73
N ASN A 207 10.95 -15.42 5.81
CA ASN A 207 11.86 -14.74 4.90
C ASN A 207 12.58 -13.59 5.59
N ASN A 208 13.91 -13.61 5.56
CA ASN A 208 14.79 -12.53 6.02
C ASN A 208 15.60 -11.89 4.89
N GLN A 209 15.54 -12.43 3.67
CA GLN A 209 16.38 -12.03 2.54
C GLN A 209 15.76 -10.93 1.69
N ILE A 210 14.43 -10.98 1.48
CA ILE A 210 13.75 -10.00 0.63
C ILE A 210 13.08 -8.94 1.48
N SER A 211 13.49 -7.70 1.31
CA SER A 211 13.05 -6.56 2.12
C SER A 211 11.53 -6.30 2.10
N PHE A 212 10.89 -6.46 0.93
CA PHE A 212 9.45 -6.20 0.77
C PHE A 212 8.52 -7.28 1.37
N LEU A 213 9.08 -8.48 1.69
CA LEU A 213 8.37 -9.60 2.33
C LEU A 213 9.10 -10.09 3.58
N LYS A 214 9.87 -9.24 4.23
CA LYS A 214 10.61 -9.58 5.45
C LYS A 214 9.65 -10.05 6.54
N ASN A 215 10.02 -11.13 7.22
CA ASN A 215 9.24 -11.77 8.29
C ASN A 215 7.92 -12.45 7.86
N PHE A 216 7.71 -12.68 6.56
CA PHE A 216 6.59 -13.47 6.07
C PHE A 216 7.02 -14.85 5.65
N ASN A 217 6.09 -15.81 5.72
CA ASN A 217 6.34 -17.20 5.32
C ASN A 217 6.35 -17.32 3.79
N LEU A 218 7.48 -17.79 3.26
CA LEU A 218 7.75 -18.01 1.83
C LEU A 218 8.42 -19.36 1.64
N PRO A 219 8.33 -20.00 0.47
CA PRO A 219 9.31 -20.99 0.05
C PRO A 219 10.72 -20.38 0.06
N GLU A 220 11.76 -21.19 0.03
CA GLU A 220 13.13 -20.69 -0.04
C GLU A 220 13.30 -19.83 -1.29
N ILE A 221 13.83 -18.62 -1.13
CA ILE A 221 14.02 -17.65 -2.22
C ILE A 221 15.43 -17.11 -2.17
N LYS A 222 16.10 -17.06 -3.32
CA LYS A 222 17.46 -16.53 -3.48
C LYS A 222 17.52 -15.62 -4.70
N GLU A 223 18.45 -14.67 -4.74
CA GLU A 223 18.72 -13.95 -5.97
C GLU A 223 19.24 -14.93 -7.02
N ALA A 224 18.77 -14.84 -8.26
CA ALA A 224 19.18 -15.74 -9.35
C ALA A 224 20.70 -15.65 -9.55
N ASN A 225 21.30 -16.81 -9.83
CA ASN A 225 22.75 -17.02 -9.96
C ASN A 225 23.57 -16.94 -8.66
N SER A 226 22.94 -16.78 -7.51
CA SER A 226 23.62 -16.82 -6.20
C SER A 226 23.73 -18.22 -5.59
N PHE A 227 23.21 -19.24 -6.29
CA PHE A 227 23.10 -20.59 -5.77
C PHE A 227 23.66 -21.62 -6.77
N THR A 228 24.59 -22.46 -6.30
CA THR A 228 24.98 -23.70 -6.98
C THR A 228 23.78 -24.65 -6.89
N LYS A 229 23.17 -24.97 -8.03
CA LYS A 229 22.05 -25.89 -8.11
C LYS A 229 22.51 -27.28 -7.66
N ASP A 230 22.02 -27.72 -6.50
CA ASP A 230 22.09 -29.13 -6.15
C ASP A 230 21.34 -29.94 -7.24
N GLN A 231 21.92 -31.01 -7.74
CA GLN A 231 21.42 -31.82 -8.88
C GLN A 231 20.02 -32.40 -8.67
N ASN A 232 19.48 -32.32 -7.46
CA ASN A 232 18.18 -32.86 -7.07
C ASN A 232 16.99 -31.90 -7.26
N TRP A 233 17.21 -30.65 -7.71
CA TRP A 233 16.13 -29.70 -7.94
C TRP A 233 15.61 -29.78 -9.38
N LYS A 234 14.31 -30.02 -9.54
CA LYS A 234 13.64 -30.03 -10.83
C LYS A 234 13.10 -28.63 -11.13
N PHE A 235 13.38 -28.15 -12.33
CA PHE A 235 12.81 -26.89 -12.83
C PHE A 235 11.33 -27.09 -13.15
N LEU A 236 10.47 -26.18 -12.67
CA LEU A 236 9.03 -26.19 -12.96
C LEU A 236 8.70 -25.25 -14.11
N LYS A 237 8.96 -23.96 -13.90
CA LYS A 237 8.74 -22.91 -14.91
C LYS A 237 9.28 -21.56 -14.51
N ASN A 238 9.31 -20.65 -15.50
CA ASN A 238 9.50 -19.22 -15.30
C ASN A 238 8.16 -18.53 -15.23
N TYR A 239 8.06 -17.50 -14.38
CA TYR A 239 6.93 -16.59 -14.43
C TYR A 239 7.32 -15.17 -14.00
N LYS A 240 6.55 -14.20 -14.49
CA LYS A 240 6.76 -12.79 -14.17
C LYS A 240 5.74 -12.34 -13.13
N ASN A 241 6.19 -11.59 -12.16
CA ASN A 241 5.32 -10.94 -11.18
C ASN A 241 5.74 -9.47 -11.00
N SER A 242 4.89 -8.65 -10.41
CA SER A 242 5.23 -7.27 -10.07
C SER A 242 4.72 -6.92 -8.69
N ILE A 243 5.58 -6.22 -7.94
CA ILE A 243 5.24 -5.69 -6.62
C ILE A 243 5.68 -4.24 -6.59
N SER A 244 4.72 -3.31 -6.56
CA SER A 244 5.00 -1.86 -6.64
C SER A 244 5.78 -1.50 -7.92
N ASN A 245 7.02 -1.00 -7.79
CA ASN A 245 7.93 -0.67 -8.90
C ASN A 245 8.95 -1.77 -9.21
N LEU A 246 8.82 -2.95 -8.59
CA LEU A 246 9.66 -4.10 -8.86
C LEU A 246 8.98 -5.00 -9.90
N LYS A 247 9.68 -5.29 -10.99
CA LYS A 247 9.35 -6.37 -11.90
C LYS A 247 10.22 -7.57 -11.52
N LEU A 248 9.58 -8.68 -11.21
CA LEU A 248 10.23 -9.90 -10.74
C LEU A 248 10.17 -10.95 -11.85
N ASN A 249 11.32 -11.44 -12.27
CA ASN A 249 11.44 -12.65 -13.07
C ASN A 249 11.78 -13.79 -12.10
N ILE A 250 10.98 -14.83 -12.09
CA ILE A 250 11.03 -15.87 -11.09
C ILE A 250 11.18 -17.23 -11.77
N ASN A 251 12.23 -17.95 -11.41
CA ASN A 251 12.40 -19.35 -11.76
C ASN A 251 11.89 -20.19 -10.60
N LEU A 252 10.94 -21.08 -10.84
CA LEU A 252 10.43 -22.00 -9.84
C LEU A 252 11.11 -23.34 -9.99
N TYR A 253 11.61 -23.86 -8.86
CA TYR A 253 12.18 -25.20 -8.72
C TYR A 253 11.42 -25.96 -7.64
N TYR A 254 11.34 -27.29 -7.77
CA TYR A 254 10.73 -28.14 -6.77
C TYR A 254 11.54 -29.40 -6.52
N LYS A 255 11.36 -29.95 -5.32
CA LYS A 255 11.95 -31.22 -4.90
C LYS A 255 10.98 -31.93 -3.97
N PHE A 256 10.73 -33.23 -4.23
CA PHE A 256 9.97 -34.05 -3.29
C PHE A 256 10.86 -34.47 -2.11
N SER A 257 10.38 -34.17 -0.90
CA SER A 257 11.08 -34.57 0.33
C SER A 257 10.08 -34.65 1.49
N ASN A 258 10.22 -35.70 2.30
CA ASN A 258 9.49 -35.80 3.57
C ASN A 258 10.28 -35.23 4.75
N LYS A 259 11.59 -34.99 4.57
CA LYS A 259 12.48 -34.38 5.57
C LYS A 259 12.67 -32.90 5.26
N LEU A 260 12.58 -32.03 6.27
CA LEU A 260 12.80 -30.59 6.16
C LEU A 260 13.98 -30.15 7.02
N PRO A 261 14.74 -29.14 6.59
CA PRO A 261 15.60 -28.39 7.48
C PRO A 261 14.81 -27.76 8.62
N SER A 262 15.38 -27.63 9.81
CA SER A 262 14.71 -27.19 11.05
C SER A 262 13.96 -25.86 10.97
N LYS A 263 14.34 -24.99 10.03
CA LYS A 263 13.73 -23.64 9.84
C LYS A 263 12.44 -23.63 9.03
N TYR A 264 11.99 -24.78 8.49
CA TYR A 264 10.80 -24.85 7.63
C TYR A 264 9.63 -25.50 8.36
N ASN A 265 8.42 -25.07 7.96
CA ASN A 265 7.17 -25.68 8.38
C ASN A 265 6.36 -26.12 7.14
N TRP A 266 5.65 -27.26 7.23
CA TRP A 266 4.74 -27.70 6.19
C TRP A 266 3.48 -26.86 6.17
N TYR A 267 3.10 -26.39 5.00
CA TYR A 267 1.88 -25.64 4.76
C TYR A 267 0.99 -26.39 3.77
N SER A 268 -0.29 -26.56 4.14
CA SER A 268 -1.30 -27.12 3.24
C SER A 268 -1.98 -26.01 2.45
N LEU A 269 -2.16 -26.19 1.15
CA LEU A 269 -2.89 -25.27 0.29
C LEU A 269 -4.35 -25.10 0.69
N ASN A 270 -4.95 -26.12 1.29
CA ASN A 270 -6.33 -26.12 1.77
C ASN A 270 -6.47 -25.50 3.16
N ASP A 271 -5.36 -25.20 3.83
CA ASP A 271 -5.39 -24.59 5.17
C ASP A 271 -5.56 -23.07 5.07
N ASN A 272 -6.80 -22.63 5.27
CA ASN A 272 -7.14 -21.20 5.31
C ASN A 272 -6.90 -20.55 6.68
N LYS A 273 -6.36 -21.28 7.68
CA LYS A 273 -6.17 -20.76 9.04
C LYS A 273 -4.98 -19.82 9.14
N GLU A 274 -3.90 -20.11 8.43
CA GLU A 274 -2.71 -19.28 8.47
C GLU A 274 -2.73 -18.16 7.42
N PHE A 275 -2.17 -17.01 7.80
CA PHE A 275 -1.96 -15.92 6.88
C PHE A 275 -0.73 -16.18 5.99
N VAL A 276 -0.94 -16.06 4.69
CA VAL A 276 0.13 -16.17 3.69
C VAL A 276 0.04 -14.99 2.72
N PRO A 277 1.14 -14.29 2.43
CA PRO A 277 1.12 -13.15 1.50
C PRO A 277 0.61 -13.54 0.11
N SER A 278 -0.03 -12.60 -0.59
CA SER A 278 -0.52 -12.83 -1.96
C SER A 278 0.57 -13.29 -2.92
N PHE A 279 1.80 -12.85 -2.72
CA PHE A 279 2.97 -13.31 -3.47
C PHE A 279 3.19 -14.81 -3.26
N THR A 280 3.24 -15.25 -2.01
CA THR A 280 3.38 -16.67 -1.66
C THR A 280 2.21 -17.50 -2.22
N LYS A 281 0.96 -17.02 -2.08
CA LYS A 281 -0.20 -17.73 -2.65
C LYS A 281 -0.10 -17.93 -4.15
N LYS A 282 0.43 -16.97 -4.89
CA LYS A 282 0.67 -17.12 -6.33
C LYS A 282 1.69 -18.23 -6.61
N ILE A 283 2.76 -18.32 -5.85
CA ILE A 283 3.76 -19.39 -5.97
C ILE A 283 3.11 -20.73 -5.68
N LEU A 284 2.40 -20.84 -4.55
CA LEU A 284 1.72 -22.07 -4.14
C LEU A 284 0.77 -22.59 -5.22
N ARG A 285 -0.02 -21.70 -5.85
CA ARG A 285 -0.90 -22.06 -6.97
C ARG A 285 -0.14 -22.57 -8.20
N GLN A 286 1.08 -22.04 -8.47
CA GLN A 286 1.89 -22.54 -9.58
C GLN A 286 2.43 -23.94 -9.28
N VAL A 287 2.78 -24.20 -8.03
CA VAL A 287 3.31 -25.51 -7.59
C VAL A 287 2.19 -26.55 -7.46
N SER A 288 0.96 -26.14 -7.13
CA SER A 288 -0.18 -27.07 -7.00
C SER A 288 -0.57 -27.77 -8.32
N THR A 289 -0.07 -27.31 -9.46
CA THR A 289 -0.25 -28.01 -10.73
C THR A 289 0.52 -29.34 -10.82
N LEU A 290 1.34 -29.64 -9.82
CA LEU A 290 2.08 -30.92 -9.70
C LEU A 290 1.31 -32.00 -8.95
N PHE A 291 0.07 -31.71 -8.48
CA PHE A 291 -0.72 -32.64 -7.65
C PHE A 291 -1.98 -33.15 -8.34
#